data_199236bc6ed0d3120f248387b7d53fbc
#
_entry.id   199236bc6ed0d3120f248387b7d53fbc
#
_cell.length_a   1.000
_cell.length_b   1.000
_cell.length_c   1.000
_cell.angle_alpha   90.00
_cell.angle_beta   90.00
_cell.angle_gamma   90.00
#
_symmetry.space_group_name_H-M   'P 1'
#
loop_
_entity.id
_entity.type
_entity.pdbx_description
1 polymer ?
#
loop_
_entity_poly.entity_id
_entity_poly.type
_entity_poly.pdbx_seq_one_letter_code
_entity_poly.pdbx_strand_id
1 'polypeptide(L)'
;MYFGGETTNYANGGVAFTQDNGVAPAISGEFGDLSGDSFTYTNGPFVGQVEFSIYNDQDSAYLAFENGDVDFVLNPSGVKRATYEKLSRIPGTEVISNFSNGMRYMAFNTRVFPGSNKAYRQAVGCIVDKDYVINNVLQGVAINMDGQMPAALTSWVAPVTGVLADCAGLSAQEKWEKSIQILQDAGWQATDWGSHPGGAERAIAPTG
;
A
#
# COMPACT_ATOMS: atom_id res chain seq x y z
N MET A 1 -12.66 10.77 26.15
CA MET A 1 -12.27 12.20 26.14
C MET A 1 -10.75 12.23 26.21
N TYR A 2 -10.09 12.97 25.34
CA TYR A 2 -8.62 13.06 25.31
C TYR A 2 -8.22 14.40 25.92
N PHE A 3 -7.29 14.39 26.85
CA PHE A 3 -6.82 15.58 27.54
C PHE A 3 -5.37 15.87 27.16
N GLY A 4 -5.01 17.14 27.07
CA GLY A 4 -3.66 17.58 26.74
C GLY A 4 -2.66 17.30 27.87
N GLY A 5 -1.39 17.44 27.55
CA GLY A 5 -0.29 17.25 28.49
C GLY A 5 1.05 17.50 27.84
N GLU A 6 2.11 17.25 28.54
CA GLU A 6 3.47 17.36 28.04
C GLU A 6 4.17 15.99 28.03
N THR A 7 4.98 15.74 27.01
CA THR A 7 5.82 14.55 26.92
C THR A 7 7.27 14.97 26.65
N THR A 8 8.19 14.48 27.44
CA THR A 8 9.61 14.66 27.24
C THR A 8 10.26 13.32 26.90
N ASN A 9 10.90 13.24 25.74
CA ASN A 9 11.70 12.11 25.32
C ASN A 9 13.18 12.40 25.55
N TYR A 10 13.92 11.45 26.12
CA TYR A 10 15.32 11.52 26.41
C TYR A 10 16.13 10.67 25.42
N ALA A 11 17.33 11.13 25.07
CA ALA A 11 18.20 10.46 24.08
C ALA A 11 18.54 9.01 24.44
N ASN A 12 18.61 8.68 25.74
CA ASN A 12 18.87 7.33 26.22
C ASN A 12 17.62 6.43 26.34
N GLY A 13 16.51 6.82 25.71
CA GLY A 13 15.29 6.01 25.61
C GLY A 13 14.31 6.20 26.76
N GLY A 14 14.55 7.18 27.64
CA GLY A 14 13.60 7.55 28.69
C GLY A 14 12.47 8.42 28.17
N VAL A 15 11.32 8.35 28.84
CA VAL A 15 10.14 9.17 28.58
C VAL A 15 9.54 9.63 29.90
N ALA A 16 9.32 10.93 30.06
CA ALA A 16 8.55 11.51 31.13
C ALA A 16 7.30 12.17 30.54
N PHE A 17 6.14 12.03 31.18
CA PHE A 17 4.93 12.66 30.70
C PHE A 17 4.05 13.18 31.85
N THR A 18 3.28 14.21 31.53
CA THR A 18 2.14 14.65 32.31
C THR A 18 0.93 14.67 31.39
N GLN A 19 -0.22 14.24 31.89
CA GLN A 19 -1.46 14.26 31.14
C GLN A 19 -2.59 14.79 32.02
N ASP A 20 -3.26 15.83 31.55
CA ASP A 20 -4.50 16.27 32.16
C ASP A 20 -5.60 15.25 31.82
N ASN A 21 -6.27 14.74 32.83
CA ASN A 21 -7.40 13.81 32.68
C ASN A 21 -8.75 14.46 33.02
N GLY A 22 -8.77 15.81 33.15
CA GLY A 22 -9.95 16.56 33.54
C GLY A 22 -10.32 16.45 35.02
N VAL A 23 -9.51 15.76 35.82
CA VAL A 23 -9.65 15.60 37.27
C VAL A 23 -8.28 15.83 37.92
N ALA A 24 -8.20 16.75 38.86
CA ALA A 24 -6.94 16.99 39.56
C ALA A 24 -6.64 15.86 40.58
N PRO A 25 -5.37 15.46 40.75
CA PRO A 25 -4.19 15.91 40.02
C PRO A 25 -4.05 15.27 38.64
N ALA A 26 -3.29 15.91 37.74
CA ALA A 26 -2.91 15.35 36.45
C ALA A 26 -2.14 14.02 36.66
N ILE A 27 -2.29 13.11 35.69
CA ILE A 27 -1.53 11.87 35.67
C ILE A 27 -0.12 12.17 35.18
N SER A 28 0.91 11.66 35.85
CA SER A 28 2.28 11.74 35.40
C SER A 28 2.97 10.37 35.49
N GLY A 29 3.97 10.15 34.66
CA GLY A 29 4.74 8.93 34.68
C GLY A 29 6.13 9.15 34.08
N GLU A 30 7.07 8.31 34.49
CA GLU A 30 8.45 8.29 34.02
C GLU A 30 8.83 6.86 33.70
N PHE A 31 9.51 6.64 32.57
CA PHE A 31 9.94 5.34 32.09
C PHE A 31 11.33 5.41 31.48
N GLY A 32 12.11 4.37 31.65
CA GLY A 32 13.42 4.24 31.02
C GLY A 32 14.51 5.13 31.65
N ASP A 33 15.56 5.37 30.88
CA ASP A 33 16.69 6.21 31.30
C ASP A 33 16.44 7.68 30.93
N LEU A 34 16.17 8.51 31.93
CA LEU A 34 15.85 9.93 31.80
C LEU A 34 17.10 10.81 31.64
N SER A 35 18.24 10.27 31.26
CA SER A 35 19.47 11.01 31.04
C SER A 35 19.71 11.36 29.56
N GLY A 36 20.63 12.30 29.33
CA GLY A 36 21.02 12.78 28.02
C GLY A 36 20.15 13.95 27.54
N ASP A 37 20.36 14.35 26.28
CA ASP A 37 19.58 15.41 25.67
C ASP A 37 18.09 15.05 25.62
N SER A 38 17.24 16.05 25.78
CA SER A 38 15.79 15.80 25.79
C SER A 38 15.05 16.74 24.85
N PHE A 39 13.91 16.25 24.37
CA PHE A 39 12.96 17.00 23.58
C PHE A 39 11.57 16.93 24.21
N THR A 40 10.99 18.09 24.55
CA THR A 40 9.67 18.20 25.14
C THR A 40 8.69 18.74 24.11
N TYR A 41 7.51 18.16 24.05
CA TYR A 41 6.40 18.63 23.25
C TYR A 41 5.08 18.56 24.03
N THR A 42 4.18 19.46 23.67
CA THR A 42 2.82 19.48 24.24
C THR A 42 1.90 18.61 23.41
N ASN A 43 1.18 17.72 24.06
CA ASN A 43 0.15 16.91 23.45
C ASN A 43 -1.17 17.70 23.38
N GLY A 44 -1.90 17.60 22.25
CA GLY A 44 -3.24 18.15 22.14
C GLY A 44 -4.25 17.50 23.07
N PRO A 45 -5.53 17.88 22.99
CA PRO A 45 -6.12 18.51 21.82
C PRO A 45 -5.87 20.01 21.73
N PHE A 46 -5.55 20.50 20.53
CA PHE A 46 -5.38 21.91 20.23
C PHE A 46 -6.66 22.55 19.66
N VAL A 47 -7.73 21.74 19.52
CA VAL A 47 -9.04 22.14 19.03
C VAL A 47 -10.10 21.87 20.08
N GLY A 48 -11.10 22.75 20.20
CA GLY A 48 -12.17 22.63 21.18
C GLY A 48 -13.24 21.60 20.79
N GLN A 49 -13.42 21.37 19.51
CA GLN A 49 -14.42 20.45 18.97
C GLN A 49 -13.94 19.81 17.66
N VAL A 50 -14.27 18.55 17.46
CA VAL A 50 -14.11 17.85 16.19
C VAL A 50 -15.48 17.32 15.79
N GLU A 51 -15.93 17.70 14.60
CA GLU A 51 -17.18 17.24 14.01
C GLU A 51 -16.88 16.32 12.82
N PHE A 52 -17.50 15.13 12.81
CA PHE A 52 -17.33 14.14 11.73
C PHE A 52 -18.55 14.17 10.82
N SER A 53 -18.35 14.65 9.59
CA SER A 53 -19.35 14.63 8.53
C SER A 53 -19.13 13.38 7.64
N ILE A 54 -20.18 12.62 7.40
CA ILE A 54 -20.12 11.41 6.57
C ILE A 54 -20.73 11.70 5.21
N TYR A 55 -19.98 11.44 4.15
CA TYR A 55 -20.38 11.59 2.76
C TYR A 55 -20.57 10.23 2.10
N ASN A 56 -21.55 10.12 1.19
CA ASN A 56 -21.86 8.87 0.48
C ASN A 56 -20.79 8.48 -0.55
N ASP A 57 -20.06 9.45 -1.07
CA ASP A 57 -19.00 9.25 -2.04
C ASP A 57 -17.83 10.23 -1.83
N GLN A 58 -16.69 9.90 -2.45
CA GLN A 58 -15.47 10.71 -2.30
C GLN A 58 -15.56 12.08 -2.95
N ASP A 59 -16.25 12.17 -4.09
CA ASP A 59 -16.31 13.42 -4.85
C ASP A 59 -17.11 14.47 -4.09
N SER A 60 -18.18 14.07 -3.39
CA SER A 60 -18.95 14.94 -2.49
C SER A 60 -18.10 15.43 -1.31
N ALA A 61 -17.28 14.57 -0.72
CA ALA A 61 -16.38 14.98 0.37
C ALA A 61 -15.31 15.97 -0.10
N TYR A 62 -14.74 15.77 -1.28
CA TYR A 62 -13.79 16.72 -1.86
C TYR A 62 -14.43 18.05 -2.24
N LEU A 63 -15.67 18.05 -2.72
CA LEU A 63 -16.40 19.28 -3.01
C LEU A 63 -16.66 20.08 -1.75
N ALA A 64 -17.04 19.42 -0.65
CA ALA A 64 -17.23 20.07 0.65
C ALA A 64 -15.91 20.68 1.17
N PHE A 65 -14.78 20.00 0.97
CA PHE A 65 -13.46 20.52 1.31
C PHE A 65 -13.08 21.75 0.45
N GLU A 66 -13.35 21.70 -0.85
CA GLU A 66 -13.11 22.83 -1.76
C GLU A 66 -13.94 24.06 -1.41
N ASN A 67 -15.16 23.85 -0.93
CA ASN A 67 -16.05 24.93 -0.49
C ASN A 67 -15.71 25.48 0.91
N GLY A 68 -14.83 24.79 1.65
CA GLY A 68 -14.51 25.14 3.04
C GLY A 68 -15.56 24.68 4.06
N ASP A 69 -16.43 23.74 3.69
CA ASP A 69 -17.43 23.16 4.59
C ASP A 69 -16.80 22.17 5.59
N VAL A 70 -15.64 21.64 5.25
CA VAL A 70 -14.81 20.77 6.11
C VAL A 70 -13.34 21.13 6.00
N ASP A 71 -12.61 21.02 7.12
CA ASP A 71 -11.19 21.37 7.21
C ASP A 71 -10.26 20.21 6.85
N PHE A 72 -10.75 18.98 6.90
CA PHE A 72 -9.96 17.79 6.71
C PHE A 72 -10.78 16.66 6.07
N VAL A 73 -10.23 16.00 5.06
CA VAL A 73 -10.82 14.80 4.45
C VAL A 73 -9.90 13.61 4.65
N LEU A 74 -10.38 12.58 5.35
CA LEU A 74 -9.70 11.30 5.48
C LEU A 74 -10.20 10.34 4.40
N ASN A 75 -9.32 9.98 3.47
CA ASN A 75 -9.63 9.00 2.44
C ASN A 75 -8.65 7.81 2.46
N PRO A 76 -9.03 6.70 3.13
CA PRO A 76 -8.19 5.51 3.22
C PRO A 76 -8.06 4.75 1.90
N SER A 77 -8.93 5.03 0.92
CA SER A 77 -8.91 4.38 -0.40
C SER A 77 -7.92 5.02 -1.39
N GLY A 78 -7.30 6.13 -0.98
CA GLY A 78 -6.40 6.93 -1.82
C GLY A 78 -7.12 7.94 -2.70
N VAL A 79 -6.36 8.91 -3.18
CA VAL A 79 -6.84 10.02 -4.01
C VAL A 79 -6.40 9.79 -5.45
N LYS A 80 -7.32 9.96 -6.41
CA LYS A 80 -6.99 9.91 -7.84
C LYS A 80 -6.02 11.05 -8.18
N ARG A 81 -5.11 10.82 -9.12
CA ARG A 81 -4.09 11.80 -9.50
C ARG A 81 -4.68 13.17 -9.88
N ALA A 82 -5.74 13.17 -10.68
CA ALA A 82 -6.41 14.43 -11.10
C ALA A 82 -6.98 15.20 -9.90
N THR A 83 -7.56 14.50 -8.94
CA THR A 83 -8.07 15.09 -7.69
C THR A 83 -6.92 15.61 -6.83
N TYR A 84 -5.83 14.85 -6.70
CA TYR A 84 -4.62 15.29 -6.01
C TYR A 84 -4.09 16.60 -6.62
N GLU A 85 -3.92 16.65 -7.94
CA GLU A 85 -3.42 17.83 -8.64
C GLU A 85 -4.37 19.04 -8.49
N LYS A 86 -5.68 18.82 -8.44
CA LYS A 86 -6.67 19.87 -8.22
C LYS A 86 -6.59 20.43 -6.81
N LEU A 87 -6.64 19.57 -5.79
CA LEU A 87 -6.60 19.96 -4.38
C LEU A 87 -5.28 20.64 -4.02
N SER A 88 -4.16 20.17 -4.52
CA SER A 88 -2.83 20.74 -4.27
C SER A 88 -2.65 22.16 -4.82
N ARG A 89 -3.56 22.63 -5.69
CA ARG A 89 -3.53 24.00 -6.24
C ARG A 89 -4.34 24.99 -5.41
N ILE A 90 -5.12 24.53 -4.45
CA ILE A 90 -5.94 25.40 -3.61
C ILE A 90 -5.02 26.05 -2.56
N PRO A 91 -4.97 27.39 -2.49
CA PRO A 91 -4.13 28.07 -1.51
C PRO A 91 -4.49 27.69 -0.07
N GLY A 92 -3.48 27.41 0.75
CA GLY A 92 -3.68 27.05 2.16
C GLY A 92 -4.08 25.60 2.40
N THR A 93 -4.09 24.76 1.36
CA THR A 93 -4.35 23.32 1.51
C THR A 93 -3.07 22.51 1.38
N GLU A 94 -3.04 21.37 2.07
CA GLU A 94 -1.98 20.38 1.98
C GLU A 94 -2.58 19.00 1.72
N VAL A 95 -2.03 18.26 0.76
CA VAL A 95 -2.40 16.87 0.49
C VAL A 95 -1.28 15.96 0.96
N ILE A 96 -1.51 15.29 2.08
CA ILE A 96 -0.55 14.37 2.69
C ILE A 96 -0.81 12.96 2.17
N SER A 97 0.22 12.32 1.63
CA SER A 97 0.16 10.97 1.10
C SER A 97 1.15 10.07 1.84
N ASN A 98 0.65 8.99 2.40
CA ASN A 98 1.47 8.00 3.09
C ASN A 98 1.32 6.62 2.44
N PHE A 99 2.37 5.82 2.52
CA PHE A 99 2.28 4.42 2.11
C PHE A 99 1.32 3.66 3.03
N SER A 100 0.38 2.95 2.42
CA SER A 100 -0.50 2.05 3.14
C SER A 100 0.23 0.75 3.50
N ASN A 101 -0.07 0.18 4.65
CA ASN A 101 0.35 -1.18 5.02
C ASN A 101 -0.50 -2.27 4.34
N GLY A 102 -1.46 -1.89 3.50
CA GLY A 102 -2.25 -2.79 2.69
C GLY A 102 -1.55 -3.20 1.40
N MET A 103 -2.02 -4.28 0.80
CA MET A 103 -1.59 -4.71 -0.53
C MET A 103 -2.79 -5.19 -1.35
N ARG A 104 -2.69 -5.05 -2.67
CA ARG A 104 -3.58 -5.72 -3.62
C ARG A 104 -2.85 -6.93 -4.18
N TYR A 105 -3.53 -8.07 -4.22
CA TYR A 105 -2.92 -9.32 -4.64
C TYR A 105 -3.89 -10.16 -5.48
N MET A 106 -3.32 -11.03 -6.29
CA MET A 106 -4.04 -12.10 -6.97
C MET A 106 -3.82 -13.41 -6.21
N ALA A 107 -4.91 -14.01 -5.72
CA ALA A 107 -4.86 -15.29 -5.05
C ALA A 107 -5.23 -16.43 -5.99
N PHE A 108 -4.50 -17.54 -5.90
CA PHE A 108 -4.81 -18.76 -6.62
C PHE A 108 -5.45 -19.78 -5.68
N ASN A 109 -6.53 -20.42 -6.11
CA ASN A 109 -7.03 -21.61 -5.43
C ASN A 109 -6.10 -22.79 -5.74
N THR A 110 -5.21 -23.09 -4.81
CA THR A 110 -4.21 -24.16 -4.97
C THR A 110 -4.77 -25.57 -4.81
N ARG A 111 -6.06 -25.72 -4.50
CA ARG A 111 -6.74 -27.01 -4.38
C ARG A 111 -7.38 -27.47 -5.70
N VAL A 112 -7.56 -26.56 -6.65
CA VAL A 112 -8.27 -26.82 -7.90
C VAL A 112 -7.37 -26.48 -9.08
N PHE A 113 -7.36 -27.37 -10.09
CA PHE A 113 -6.69 -27.11 -11.37
C PHE A 113 -7.34 -25.90 -12.11
N PRO A 114 -6.57 -25.04 -12.77
CA PRO A 114 -5.11 -25.06 -12.95
C PRO A 114 -4.32 -24.41 -11.80
N GLY A 115 -4.97 -23.79 -10.84
CA GLY A 115 -4.33 -23.10 -9.71
C GLY A 115 -3.48 -24.04 -8.83
N SER A 116 -3.77 -25.34 -8.79
CA SER A 116 -2.96 -26.34 -8.07
C SER A 116 -1.58 -26.54 -8.71
N ASN A 117 -1.44 -26.33 -10.02
CA ASN A 117 -0.16 -26.50 -10.72
C ASN A 117 0.79 -25.32 -10.44
N LYS A 118 2.01 -25.63 -9.99
CA LYS A 118 3.01 -24.61 -9.62
C LYS A 118 3.46 -23.80 -10.85
N ALA A 119 3.73 -24.47 -11.97
CA ALA A 119 4.21 -23.79 -13.18
C ALA A 119 3.16 -22.83 -13.74
N TYR A 120 1.87 -23.19 -13.67
CA TYR A 120 0.79 -22.30 -14.04
C TYR A 120 0.82 -21.00 -13.21
N ARG A 121 0.93 -21.10 -11.88
CA ARG A 121 0.99 -19.93 -11.02
C ARG A 121 2.23 -19.06 -11.29
N GLN A 122 3.36 -19.69 -11.57
CA GLN A 122 4.61 -18.99 -11.93
C GLN A 122 4.50 -18.28 -13.27
N ALA A 123 3.93 -18.93 -14.27
CA ALA A 123 3.70 -18.32 -15.58
C ALA A 123 2.75 -17.13 -15.51
N VAL A 124 1.63 -17.27 -14.79
CA VAL A 124 0.70 -16.15 -14.58
C VAL A 124 1.38 -15.01 -13.80
N GLY A 125 2.15 -15.32 -12.77
CA GLY A 125 2.88 -14.31 -12.00
C GLY A 125 3.93 -13.56 -12.83
N CYS A 126 4.53 -14.24 -13.81
CA CYS A 126 5.51 -13.65 -14.73
C CYS A 126 4.84 -12.72 -15.76
N ILE A 127 3.72 -13.15 -16.36
CA ILE A 127 3.07 -12.42 -17.45
C ILE A 127 2.35 -11.15 -16.98
N VAL A 128 1.97 -11.08 -15.68
CA VAL A 128 1.30 -9.90 -15.14
C VAL A 128 2.23 -8.70 -15.14
N ASP A 129 1.92 -7.71 -15.95
CA ASP A 129 2.65 -6.46 -16.01
C ASP A 129 2.18 -5.51 -14.90
N LYS A 130 2.85 -5.59 -13.74
CA LYS A 130 2.54 -4.77 -12.59
C LYS A 130 2.82 -3.29 -12.86
N ASP A 131 3.87 -2.98 -13.61
CA ASP A 131 4.24 -1.60 -13.92
C ASP A 131 3.21 -0.95 -14.85
N TYR A 132 2.67 -1.70 -15.81
CA TYR A 132 1.56 -1.23 -16.62
C TYR A 132 0.32 -0.92 -15.75
N VAL A 133 -0.04 -1.83 -14.84
CA VAL A 133 -1.18 -1.61 -13.93
C VAL A 133 -0.96 -0.37 -13.05
N ILE A 134 0.23 -0.20 -12.49
CA ILE A 134 0.55 0.93 -11.64
C ILE A 134 0.49 2.25 -12.42
N ASN A 135 1.16 2.31 -13.58
CA ASN A 135 1.33 3.55 -14.29
C ASN A 135 0.10 3.95 -15.10
N ASN A 136 -0.61 2.97 -15.71
CA ASN A 136 -1.72 3.26 -16.62
C ASN A 136 -3.09 3.11 -15.98
N VAL A 137 -3.28 2.10 -15.13
CA VAL A 137 -4.58 1.86 -14.48
C VAL A 137 -4.69 2.65 -13.17
N LEU A 138 -3.64 2.60 -12.35
CA LEU A 138 -3.60 3.24 -11.03
C LEU A 138 -2.96 4.64 -11.07
N GLN A 139 -2.54 5.12 -12.23
CA GLN A 139 -2.01 6.47 -12.44
C GLN A 139 -0.81 6.83 -11.52
N GLY A 140 -0.01 5.85 -11.15
CA GLY A 140 1.18 6.04 -10.32
C GLY A 140 0.93 6.15 -8.81
N VAL A 141 -0.31 5.89 -8.35
CA VAL A 141 -0.65 5.97 -6.90
C VAL A 141 -0.38 4.68 -6.13
N ALA A 142 0.34 3.75 -6.72
CA ALA A 142 0.75 2.50 -6.10
C ALA A 142 2.22 2.22 -6.38
N ILE A 143 2.82 1.35 -5.58
CA ILE A 143 4.19 0.86 -5.78
C ILE A 143 4.17 -0.63 -6.07
N ASN A 144 5.13 -1.07 -6.89
CA ASN A 144 5.29 -2.48 -7.19
C ASN A 144 5.73 -3.24 -5.94
N MET A 145 5.12 -4.40 -5.73
CA MET A 145 5.48 -5.33 -4.67
C MET A 145 5.71 -6.72 -5.28
N ASP A 146 6.88 -7.29 -5.02
CA ASP A 146 7.24 -8.64 -5.43
C ASP A 146 7.13 -9.63 -4.27
N GLY A 147 7.08 -9.14 -3.04
CA GLY A 147 6.90 -9.92 -1.81
C GLY A 147 5.55 -9.67 -1.15
N GLN A 148 5.32 -10.36 -0.06
CA GLN A 148 4.08 -10.24 0.73
C GLN A 148 4.12 -9.08 1.74
N MET A 149 5.31 -8.50 1.96
CA MET A 149 5.49 -7.45 2.95
C MET A 149 5.34 -6.07 2.30
N PRO A 150 4.43 -5.22 2.79
CA PRO A 150 4.26 -3.86 2.29
C PRO A 150 5.55 -3.04 2.37
N ALA A 151 5.83 -2.25 1.34
CA ALA A 151 7.05 -1.44 1.27
C ALA A 151 7.16 -0.39 2.39
N ALA A 152 6.06 -0.01 3.02
CA ALA A 152 6.07 0.84 4.21
C ALA A 152 6.78 0.19 5.42
N LEU A 153 6.86 -1.14 5.44
CA LEU A 153 7.51 -1.92 6.49
C LEU A 153 8.96 -2.27 6.11
N THR A 154 9.77 -1.28 5.81
CA THR A 154 11.11 -1.41 5.22
C THR A 154 12.03 -2.39 5.94
N SER A 155 11.98 -2.45 7.28
CA SER A 155 12.79 -3.38 8.09
C SER A 155 12.40 -4.85 7.93
N TRP A 156 11.26 -5.14 7.32
CA TRP A 156 10.72 -6.49 7.15
C TRP A 156 10.69 -6.94 5.67
N VAL A 157 11.06 -6.05 4.75
CA VAL A 157 11.11 -6.36 3.32
C VAL A 157 12.39 -7.13 3.03
N ALA A 158 12.26 -8.32 2.46
CA ALA A 158 13.37 -9.11 1.95
C ALA A 158 13.33 -9.14 0.41
N PRO A 159 14.49 -9.21 -0.26
CA PRO A 159 14.53 -9.42 -1.71
C PRO A 159 13.80 -10.69 -2.11
N VAL A 160 12.97 -10.60 -3.14
CA VAL A 160 12.32 -11.77 -3.74
C VAL A 160 13.30 -12.44 -4.68
N THR A 161 13.36 -13.76 -4.62
CA THR A 161 14.22 -14.61 -5.47
C THR A 161 13.41 -15.61 -6.28
N GLY A 162 14.03 -16.22 -7.30
CA GLY A 162 13.42 -17.23 -8.15
C GLY A 162 12.66 -16.64 -9.32
N VAL A 163 11.77 -17.42 -9.90
CA VAL A 163 11.13 -17.15 -11.21
C VAL A 163 10.48 -15.77 -11.31
N LEU A 164 9.86 -15.28 -10.25
CA LEU A 164 9.24 -13.95 -10.29
C LEU A 164 10.28 -12.82 -10.31
N ALA A 165 11.42 -12.99 -9.64
CA ALA A 165 12.54 -12.06 -9.73
C ALA A 165 13.17 -12.07 -11.14
N ASP A 166 13.25 -13.25 -11.77
CA ASP A 166 13.76 -13.42 -13.13
C ASP A 166 12.84 -12.77 -14.19
N CYS A 167 11.57 -12.54 -13.84
CA CYS A 167 10.61 -11.84 -14.71
C CYS A 167 10.55 -10.33 -14.47
N ALA A 168 11.19 -9.85 -13.41
CA ALA A 168 11.22 -8.42 -13.10
C ALA A 168 12.03 -7.64 -14.15
N GLY A 169 11.51 -6.51 -14.58
CA GLY A 169 12.18 -5.64 -15.56
C GLY A 169 12.15 -6.12 -17.01
N LEU A 170 11.59 -7.32 -17.30
CA LEU A 170 11.39 -7.78 -18.67
C LEU A 170 10.30 -6.97 -19.37
N SER A 171 10.44 -6.78 -20.68
CA SER A 171 9.38 -6.25 -21.54
C SER A 171 8.15 -7.19 -21.57
N ALA A 172 7.02 -6.70 -22.03
CA ALA A 172 5.80 -7.50 -22.15
C ALA A 172 6.00 -8.74 -23.04
N GLN A 173 6.77 -8.62 -24.12
CA GLN A 173 7.10 -9.72 -25.00
C GLN A 173 7.98 -10.75 -24.32
N GLU A 174 9.04 -10.33 -23.62
CA GLU A 174 9.93 -11.24 -22.89
C GLU A 174 9.21 -11.94 -21.74
N LYS A 175 8.31 -11.26 -21.04
CA LYS A 175 7.44 -11.86 -20.02
C LYS A 175 6.54 -12.94 -20.62
N TRP A 176 5.99 -12.68 -21.80
CA TRP A 176 5.18 -13.65 -22.54
C TRP A 176 6.00 -14.90 -22.90
N GLU A 177 7.16 -14.71 -23.53
CA GLU A 177 8.05 -15.80 -23.92
C GLU A 177 8.51 -16.63 -22.70
N LYS A 178 8.89 -15.95 -21.62
CA LYS A 178 9.28 -16.58 -20.36
C LYS A 178 8.14 -17.40 -19.74
N SER A 179 6.92 -16.88 -19.79
CA SER A 179 5.74 -17.58 -19.29
C SER A 179 5.44 -18.85 -20.08
N ILE A 180 5.58 -18.79 -21.39
CA ILE A 180 5.48 -19.98 -22.27
C ILE A 180 6.56 -21.00 -21.90
N GLN A 181 7.80 -20.55 -21.76
CA GLN A 181 8.92 -21.44 -21.41
C GLN A 181 8.67 -22.15 -20.07
N ILE A 182 8.18 -21.44 -19.06
CA ILE A 182 7.84 -22.01 -17.75
C ILE A 182 6.80 -23.15 -17.90
N LEU A 183 5.79 -22.93 -18.74
CA LEU A 183 4.76 -23.94 -19.00
C LEU A 183 5.30 -25.14 -19.79
N GLN A 184 6.11 -24.91 -20.83
CA GLN A 184 6.72 -25.95 -21.64
C GLN A 184 7.66 -26.83 -20.82
N ASP A 185 8.51 -26.23 -19.98
CA ASP A 185 9.42 -26.95 -19.09
C ASP A 185 8.68 -27.86 -18.09
N ALA A 186 7.44 -27.48 -17.75
CA ALA A 186 6.55 -28.27 -16.92
C ALA A 186 5.68 -29.27 -17.70
N GLY A 187 5.95 -29.45 -18.99
CA GLY A 187 5.27 -30.44 -19.84
C GLY A 187 3.89 -30.00 -20.38
N TRP A 188 3.56 -28.72 -20.27
CA TRP A 188 2.36 -28.16 -20.89
C TRP A 188 2.54 -28.12 -22.41
N GLN A 189 1.46 -28.37 -23.12
CA GLN A 189 1.45 -28.35 -24.58
C GLN A 189 0.36 -27.41 -25.07
N ALA A 190 0.55 -26.81 -26.23
CA ALA A 190 -0.46 -26.10 -26.97
C ALA A 190 -0.25 -26.36 -28.47
N THR A 191 -1.32 -26.30 -29.23
CA THR A 191 -1.27 -26.44 -30.69
C THR A 191 -0.59 -25.22 -31.33
N ASP A 192 -0.76 -24.07 -30.70
CA ASP A 192 -0.06 -22.84 -31.01
C ASP A 192 0.07 -22.01 -29.72
N TRP A 193 1.25 -21.58 -29.40
CA TRP A 193 1.48 -20.69 -28.25
C TRP A 193 1.15 -19.21 -28.57
N GLY A 194 0.68 -18.95 -29.79
CA GLY A 194 0.27 -17.63 -30.24
C GLY A 194 1.43 -16.64 -30.39
N SER A 195 1.36 -15.83 -31.40
CA SER A 195 2.30 -14.72 -31.62
C SER A 195 1.87 -13.42 -30.94
N HIS A 196 0.70 -13.41 -30.28
CA HIS A 196 0.13 -12.22 -29.63
C HIS A 196 -0.58 -12.54 -28.32
N PRO A 197 -0.44 -11.69 -27.28
CA PRO A 197 -1.28 -11.74 -26.11
C PRO A 197 -2.75 -11.47 -26.54
N GLY A 198 -3.57 -12.49 -26.51
CA GLY A 198 -4.97 -12.44 -26.93
C GLY A 198 -5.39 -13.51 -27.94
N GLY A 199 -4.47 -14.32 -28.43
CA GLY A 199 -4.78 -15.52 -29.18
C GLY A 199 -5.61 -16.48 -28.34
N ALA A 200 -6.74 -16.97 -28.90
CA ALA A 200 -7.75 -17.75 -28.18
C ALA A 200 -7.36 -19.22 -27.92
N GLU A 201 -6.06 -19.58 -27.94
CA GLU A 201 -5.63 -20.94 -27.85
C GLU A 201 -5.40 -21.44 -26.44
N ARG A 202 -5.85 -22.65 -26.18
CA ARG A 202 -5.79 -23.28 -24.87
C ARG A 202 -4.48 -24.03 -24.68
N ALA A 203 -3.71 -23.65 -23.65
CA ALA A 203 -2.63 -24.51 -23.18
C ALA A 203 -3.23 -25.78 -22.58
N ILE A 204 -2.69 -26.93 -22.97
CA ILE A 204 -3.10 -28.27 -22.51
C ILE A 204 -2.14 -28.68 -21.42
N ALA A 205 -2.67 -28.95 -20.22
CA ALA A 205 -1.87 -29.46 -19.12
C ALA A 205 -1.30 -30.84 -19.39
N PRO A 206 -0.15 -31.19 -18.82
CA PRO A 206 0.37 -32.55 -18.90
C PRO A 206 -0.63 -33.52 -18.26
N THR A 207 -0.89 -34.62 -18.97
CA THR A 207 -1.65 -35.74 -18.43
C THR A 207 -0.76 -36.45 -17.40
N GLY A 208 -1.10 -36.31 -16.12
CA GLY A 208 -0.46 -36.99 -15.00
C GLY A 208 -0.80 -38.46 -14.96
#